data_0a6cd9e2875c367b172097a43a92edbe
#
_entry.id   0a6cd9e2875c367b172097a43a92edbe
#
_cell.length_a   1.000
_cell.length_b   1.000
_cell.length_c   1.000
_cell.angle_alpha   90.00
_cell.angle_beta   90.00
_cell.angle_gamma   90.00
#
_symmetry.space_group_name_H-M   'P 1'
#
loop_
_entity.id
_entity.type
_entity.pdbx_description
1 polymer ?
#
loop_
_entity_poly.entity_id
_entity_poly.type
_entity_poly.pdbx_seq_one_letter_code
_entity_poly.pdbx_strand_id
1 'polypeptide(L)'
;MLTSVLDWLDSRTGYRALVSKALHEPLPRGTGWFFTTGSVVTLLVGCQFVTGIGLTMYYVPSPSLAYDSVRYISHELPLGWMLRGLHFWGASFLVVAAVVHMMRVFFFGSYKAPREVTWISGVLMLLIILAFSLSGYLLPWDQKAYWATTVTIAIAGSTPIVGEYVANVLRGGPDLGALTLGRWFSAHVFLLPITLITFIAAHIALMRKHGISGPMKESPGPGPQFFPWHVIKDTVMMAAVFASLFTLAALVPAHLDEIANPADASYIPRPEWYFLSLFQMLKYFPGPLEPVATMVIPGAVVGFLFLLPFLDRGEGRHPFRGTRRWFTAAFVALGVGVVGLTLLGLVDRPVNRDPNDWGLLSIEGMRLATGEGATCARCHVAGGPAGELASIRLTKDDEWLLAHMADPVAIAPGVRPADQPPPRRAMSRMQ
;
A
#
# COMPACT_ATOMS: atom_id res chain seq x y z
N MET A 1 7.77 -10.83 -45.06
CA MET A 1 7.39 -9.51 -44.51
C MET A 1 7.79 -9.32 -43.04
N LEU A 2 7.46 -10.22 -42.13
CA LEU A 2 7.84 -10.10 -40.71
C LEU A 2 9.37 -10.15 -40.50
N THR A 3 10.05 -11.08 -41.20
CA THR A 3 11.53 -11.20 -41.17
C THR A 3 12.23 -9.94 -41.63
N SER A 4 11.77 -9.30 -42.73
CA SER A 4 12.37 -8.07 -43.25
C SER A 4 12.19 -6.87 -42.28
N VAL A 5 11.08 -6.80 -41.51
CA VAL A 5 10.89 -5.79 -40.46
C VAL A 5 11.84 -6.04 -39.30
N LEU A 6 11.99 -7.29 -38.87
CA LEU A 6 12.89 -7.65 -37.79
C LEU A 6 14.36 -7.42 -38.17
N ASP A 7 14.76 -7.69 -39.42
CA ASP A 7 16.09 -7.42 -39.92
C ASP A 7 16.37 -5.91 -40.05
N TRP A 8 15.36 -5.14 -40.47
CA TRP A 8 15.45 -3.69 -40.50
C TRP A 8 15.62 -3.11 -39.10
N LEU A 9 14.83 -3.57 -38.11
CA LEU A 9 14.95 -3.16 -36.71
C LEU A 9 16.35 -3.51 -36.17
N ASP A 10 16.82 -4.74 -36.42
CA ASP A 10 18.11 -5.19 -35.89
C ASP A 10 19.27 -4.35 -36.46
N SER A 11 19.21 -4.03 -37.75
CA SER A 11 20.24 -3.20 -38.40
C SER A 11 20.33 -1.77 -37.85
N ARG A 12 19.32 -1.27 -37.12
CA ARG A 12 19.28 0.07 -36.49
C ARG A 12 19.51 0.03 -34.99
N THR A 13 19.13 -1.06 -34.32
CA THR A 13 19.11 -1.14 -32.85
C THR A 13 20.13 -2.14 -32.29
N GLY A 14 20.57 -3.11 -33.13
CA GLY A 14 21.39 -4.23 -32.63
C GLY A 14 20.70 -5.13 -31.63
N TYR A 15 19.33 -5.11 -31.60
CA TYR A 15 18.58 -5.78 -30.54
C TYR A 15 18.85 -7.27 -30.44
N ARG A 16 19.10 -7.96 -31.57
CA ARG A 16 19.41 -9.41 -31.56
C ARG A 16 20.69 -9.72 -30.78
N ALA A 17 21.71 -8.89 -30.94
CA ALA A 17 22.95 -9.04 -30.18
C ALA A 17 22.72 -8.82 -28.67
N LEU A 18 21.95 -7.80 -28.30
CA LEU A 18 21.58 -7.52 -26.90
C LEU A 18 20.76 -8.67 -26.30
N VAL A 19 19.73 -9.13 -27.01
CA VAL A 19 18.88 -10.25 -26.57
C VAL A 19 19.70 -11.55 -26.48
N SER A 20 20.49 -11.85 -27.49
CA SER A 20 21.37 -13.05 -27.49
C SER A 20 22.32 -13.01 -26.30
N LYS A 21 23.00 -11.89 -26.05
CA LYS A 21 23.88 -11.72 -24.89
C LYS A 21 23.14 -11.96 -23.57
N ALA A 22 21.92 -11.44 -23.44
CA ALA A 22 21.11 -11.61 -22.22
C ALA A 22 20.66 -13.06 -22.02
N LEU A 23 20.24 -13.74 -23.08
CA LEU A 23 19.73 -15.11 -23.01
C LEU A 23 20.85 -16.15 -22.80
N HIS A 24 22.04 -15.93 -23.36
CA HIS A 24 23.16 -16.86 -23.28
C HIS A 24 24.17 -16.52 -22.19
N GLU A 25 23.78 -15.61 -21.25
CA GLU A 25 24.64 -15.30 -20.11
C GLU A 25 24.88 -16.56 -19.27
N PRO A 26 26.12 -16.91 -18.99
CA PRO A 26 26.43 -18.06 -18.16
C PRO A 26 26.09 -17.76 -16.71
N LEU A 27 25.37 -18.66 -16.06
CA LEU A 27 25.03 -18.55 -14.66
C LEU A 27 26.07 -19.26 -13.79
N PRO A 28 26.30 -18.79 -12.55
CA PRO A 28 27.10 -19.54 -11.60
C PRO A 28 26.48 -20.91 -11.34
N ARG A 29 27.35 -21.96 -11.25
CA ARG A 29 26.92 -23.32 -10.98
C ARG A 29 26.21 -23.39 -9.61
N GLY A 30 25.07 -24.09 -9.53
CA GLY A 30 24.27 -24.19 -8.32
C GLY A 30 23.22 -23.08 -8.18
N THR A 31 22.99 -22.27 -9.22
CA THR A 31 21.89 -21.31 -9.26
C THR A 31 20.54 -22.04 -9.24
N GLY A 32 19.85 -21.96 -8.10
CA GLY A 32 18.57 -22.64 -7.83
C GLY A 32 17.37 -21.67 -7.81
N TRP A 33 16.26 -22.13 -7.26
CA TRP A 33 14.99 -21.40 -7.16
C TRP A 33 15.07 -20.09 -6.36
N PHE A 34 15.95 -20.00 -5.37
CA PHE A 34 16.14 -18.75 -4.60
C PHE A 34 16.63 -17.56 -5.44
N PHE A 35 17.08 -17.80 -6.67
CA PHE A 35 17.56 -16.76 -7.58
C PHE A 35 16.44 -16.13 -8.41
N THR A 36 15.22 -16.68 -8.35
CA THR A 36 14.04 -16.15 -9.07
C THR A 36 13.36 -14.99 -8.35
N THR A 37 13.76 -14.67 -7.11
CA THR A 37 13.11 -13.62 -6.29
C THR A 37 13.12 -12.25 -6.96
N GLY A 38 14.18 -11.89 -7.71
CA GLY A 38 14.25 -10.64 -8.45
C GLY A 38 13.23 -10.55 -9.59
N SER A 39 13.04 -11.66 -10.32
CA SER A 39 12.05 -11.75 -11.41
C SER A 39 10.62 -11.65 -10.87
N VAL A 40 10.35 -12.25 -9.71
CA VAL A 40 9.05 -12.13 -9.02
C VAL A 40 8.76 -10.68 -8.62
N VAL A 41 9.73 -9.97 -8.02
CA VAL A 41 9.57 -8.54 -7.69
C VAL A 41 9.29 -7.72 -8.96
N THR A 42 10.00 -7.99 -10.06
CA THR A 42 9.80 -7.29 -11.34
C THR A 42 8.39 -7.52 -11.91
N LEU A 43 7.89 -8.76 -11.85
CA LEU A 43 6.51 -9.08 -12.25
C LEU A 43 5.50 -8.29 -11.42
N LEU A 44 5.67 -8.30 -10.08
CA LEU A 44 4.74 -7.61 -9.19
C LEU A 44 4.75 -6.09 -9.39
N VAL A 45 5.93 -5.48 -9.64
CA VAL A 45 6.02 -4.07 -10.02
C VAL A 45 5.27 -3.81 -11.33
N GLY A 46 5.45 -4.67 -12.35
CA GLY A 46 4.70 -4.58 -13.59
C GLY A 46 3.18 -4.67 -13.39
N CYS A 47 2.74 -5.60 -12.52
CA CYS A 47 1.33 -5.75 -12.16
C CYS A 47 0.81 -4.47 -11.48
N GLN A 48 1.57 -3.87 -10.54
CA GLN A 48 1.20 -2.61 -9.89
C GLN A 48 1.06 -1.47 -10.90
N PHE A 49 1.97 -1.33 -11.86
CA PHE A 49 1.84 -0.29 -12.88
C PHE A 49 0.62 -0.50 -13.79
N VAL A 50 0.42 -1.70 -14.29
CA VAL A 50 -0.73 -1.99 -15.17
C VAL A 50 -2.06 -1.75 -14.45
N THR A 51 -2.20 -2.27 -13.25
CA THR A 51 -3.43 -2.10 -12.46
C THR A 51 -3.59 -0.66 -11.99
N GLY A 52 -2.50 0.01 -11.58
CA GLY A 52 -2.51 1.41 -11.18
C GLY A 52 -2.94 2.35 -12.31
N ILE A 53 -2.40 2.18 -13.52
CA ILE A 53 -2.84 2.93 -14.71
C ILE A 53 -4.33 2.71 -14.96
N GLY A 54 -4.81 1.45 -14.88
CA GLY A 54 -6.23 1.15 -15.03
C GLY A 54 -7.10 1.86 -13.99
N LEU A 55 -6.66 1.92 -12.73
CA LEU A 55 -7.38 2.62 -11.66
C LEU A 55 -7.43 4.14 -11.89
N THR A 56 -6.35 4.77 -12.37
CA THR A 56 -6.32 6.23 -12.61
C THR A 56 -7.31 6.70 -13.66
N MET A 57 -7.80 5.80 -14.53
CA MET A 57 -8.81 6.15 -15.54
C MET A 57 -10.19 6.45 -14.93
N TYR A 58 -10.44 5.99 -13.71
CA TYR A 58 -11.74 6.10 -13.05
C TYR A 58 -11.66 6.83 -11.70
N TYR A 59 -10.47 6.95 -11.12
CA TYR A 59 -10.27 7.58 -9.83
C TYR A 59 -10.26 9.10 -9.93
N VAL A 60 -10.95 9.77 -9.00
CA VAL A 60 -11.01 11.25 -8.92
C VAL A 60 -10.32 11.73 -7.64
N PRO A 61 -9.17 12.42 -7.71
CA PRO A 61 -8.41 12.87 -6.55
C PRO A 61 -9.01 14.13 -5.89
N SER A 62 -10.21 14.00 -5.34
CA SER A 62 -10.93 15.07 -4.64
C SER A 62 -11.54 14.50 -3.35
N PRO A 63 -11.47 15.19 -2.19
CA PRO A 63 -12.08 14.73 -0.95
C PRO A 63 -13.57 14.41 -1.06
N SER A 64 -14.31 15.11 -1.93
CA SER A 64 -15.72 14.87 -2.16
C SER A 64 -16.04 13.70 -3.09
N LEU A 65 -15.10 13.24 -3.92
CA LEU A 65 -15.34 12.24 -4.96
C LEU A 65 -14.40 11.03 -4.89
N ALA A 66 -13.30 11.11 -4.14
CA ALA A 66 -12.31 10.03 -4.09
C ALA A 66 -12.92 8.73 -3.60
N TYR A 67 -13.64 8.78 -2.47
CA TYR A 67 -14.32 7.62 -1.90
C TYR A 67 -15.34 7.03 -2.87
N ASP A 68 -16.20 7.85 -3.44
CA ASP A 68 -17.25 7.41 -4.38
C ASP A 68 -16.65 6.83 -5.66
N SER A 69 -15.55 7.40 -6.17
CA SER A 69 -14.86 6.83 -7.34
C SER A 69 -14.26 5.45 -7.04
N VAL A 70 -13.71 5.23 -5.85
CA VAL A 70 -13.20 3.91 -5.43
C VAL A 70 -14.35 2.91 -5.23
N ARG A 71 -15.47 3.37 -4.66
CA ARG A 71 -16.69 2.57 -4.50
C ARG A 71 -17.24 2.16 -5.86
N TYR A 72 -17.34 3.09 -6.80
CA TYR A 72 -17.74 2.83 -8.19
C TYR A 72 -16.85 1.77 -8.85
N ILE A 73 -15.52 1.92 -8.75
CA ILE A 73 -14.56 0.94 -9.27
C ILE A 73 -14.82 -0.44 -8.65
N SER A 74 -15.10 -0.50 -7.35
CA SER A 74 -15.23 -1.76 -6.62
C SER A 74 -16.52 -2.51 -6.90
N HIS A 75 -17.64 -1.80 -7.18
CA HIS A 75 -18.96 -2.40 -7.19
C HIS A 75 -19.72 -2.26 -8.52
N GLU A 76 -19.43 -1.23 -9.31
CA GLU A 76 -20.20 -0.91 -10.51
C GLU A 76 -19.41 -1.13 -11.81
N LEU A 77 -18.09 -0.87 -11.79
CA LEU A 77 -17.23 -1.05 -12.97
C LEU A 77 -17.04 -2.54 -13.29
N PRO A 78 -17.31 -3.02 -14.51
CA PRO A 78 -17.03 -4.40 -14.91
C PRO A 78 -15.56 -4.77 -14.67
N LEU A 79 -15.31 -5.84 -13.91
CA LEU A 79 -13.98 -6.28 -13.45
C LEU A 79 -13.20 -5.25 -12.60
N GLY A 80 -13.80 -4.14 -12.22
CA GLY A 80 -13.16 -3.12 -11.39
C GLY A 80 -12.75 -3.64 -10.01
N TRP A 81 -13.58 -4.50 -9.41
CA TRP A 81 -13.26 -5.19 -8.17
C TRP A 81 -11.97 -6.04 -8.27
N MET A 82 -11.75 -6.72 -9.41
CA MET A 82 -10.54 -7.50 -9.67
C MET A 82 -9.34 -6.58 -9.92
N LEU A 83 -9.51 -5.52 -10.70
CA LEU A 83 -8.47 -4.52 -10.96
C LEU A 83 -7.98 -3.90 -9.65
N ARG A 84 -8.91 -3.47 -8.79
CA ARG A 84 -8.59 -2.94 -7.47
C ARG A 84 -8.02 -4.01 -6.54
N GLY A 85 -8.57 -5.22 -6.56
CA GLY A 85 -8.08 -6.36 -5.76
C GLY A 85 -6.63 -6.73 -6.09
N LEU A 86 -6.28 -6.82 -7.37
CA LEU A 86 -4.90 -7.09 -7.80
C LEU A 86 -3.94 -5.96 -7.38
N HIS A 87 -4.38 -4.71 -7.44
CA HIS A 87 -3.56 -3.57 -7.00
C HIS A 87 -3.37 -3.58 -5.48
N PHE A 88 -4.43 -3.75 -4.72
CA PHE A 88 -4.44 -3.75 -3.25
C PHE A 88 -3.60 -4.91 -2.68
N TRP A 89 -3.92 -6.15 -3.04
CA TRP A 89 -3.17 -7.33 -2.58
C TRP A 89 -1.78 -7.40 -3.18
N GLY A 90 -1.62 -6.92 -4.42
CA GLY A 90 -0.33 -6.85 -5.10
C GLY A 90 0.67 -5.97 -4.37
N ALA A 91 0.25 -4.90 -3.69
CA ALA A 91 1.11 -4.09 -2.83
C ALA A 91 1.67 -4.93 -1.67
N SER A 92 0.84 -5.72 -1.00
CA SER A 92 1.28 -6.65 0.06
C SER A 92 2.26 -7.70 -0.47
N PHE A 93 1.95 -8.32 -1.61
CA PHE A 93 2.85 -9.28 -2.26
C PHE A 93 4.19 -8.65 -2.64
N LEU A 94 4.17 -7.41 -3.15
CA LEU A 94 5.38 -6.69 -3.54
C LEU A 94 6.29 -6.39 -2.34
N VAL A 95 5.73 -5.94 -1.22
CA VAL A 95 6.50 -5.70 0.02
C VAL A 95 7.14 -6.99 0.51
N VAL A 96 6.36 -8.09 0.59
CA VAL A 96 6.90 -9.40 1.00
C VAL A 96 7.98 -9.87 0.05
N ALA A 97 7.74 -9.82 -1.26
CA ALA A 97 8.70 -10.27 -2.27
C ALA A 97 10.00 -9.46 -2.24
N ALA A 98 9.91 -8.12 -2.06
CA ALA A 98 11.09 -7.25 -1.95
C ALA A 98 11.93 -7.58 -0.70
N VAL A 99 11.27 -7.82 0.45
CA VAL A 99 11.95 -8.25 1.68
C VAL A 99 12.60 -9.62 1.51
N VAL A 100 11.88 -10.60 0.92
CA VAL A 100 12.44 -11.95 0.63
C VAL A 100 13.63 -11.86 -0.33
N HIS A 101 13.55 -11.00 -1.36
CA HIS A 101 14.67 -10.73 -2.26
C HIS A 101 15.87 -10.14 -1.51
N MET A 102 15.66 -9.14 -0.66
CA MET A 102 16.71 -8.54 0.18
C MET A 102 17.32 -9.57 1.12
N MET A 103 16.50 -10.40 1.80
CA MET A 103 16.97 -11.49 2.67
C MET A 103 17.84 -12.48 1.90
N ARG A 104 17.42 -12.89 0.70
CA ARG A 104 18.24 -13.77 -0.16
C ARG A 104 19.58 -13.13 -0.49
N VAL A 105 19.60 -11.85 -0.92
CA VAL A 105 20.83 -11.12 -1.23
C VAL A 105 21.73 -11.04 0.00
N PHE A 106 21.16 -10.78 1.19
CA PHE A 106 21.88 -10.74 2.45
C PHE A 106 22.48 -12.12 2.79
N PHE A 107 21.68 -13.19 2.91
CA PHE A 107 22.15 -14.50 3.35
C PHE A 107 23.21 -15.09 2.40
N PHE A 108 23.10 -14.82 1.10
CA PHE A 108 24.08 -15.29 0.10
C PHE A 108 25.33 -14.41 0.02
N GLY A 109 25.39 -13.31 0.78
CA GLY A 109 26.51 -12.37 0.72
C GLY A 109 26.68 -11.70 -0.63
N SER A 110 25.57 -11.56 -1.37
CA SER A 110 25.58 -11.03 -2.74
C SER A 110 25.79 -9.52 -2.80
N TYR A 111 25.70 -8.82 -1.65
CA TYR A 111 25.93 -7.38 -1.50
C TYR A 111 27.40 -7.00 -1.35
N LYS A 112 28.29 -7.99 -1.13
CA LYS A 112 29.73 -7.73 -0.94
C LYS A 112 30.39 -7.22 -2.22
N ALA A 113 31.58 -6.63 -2.08
CA ALA A 113 32.36 -6.10 -3.17
C ALA A 113 32.37 -7.04 -4.40
N PRO A 114 32.18 -6.51 -5.60
CA PRO A 114 32.02 -5.11 -6.00
C PRO A 114 30.55 -4.66 -6.15
N ARG A 115 29.59 -5.23 -5.37
CA ARG A 115 28.13 -5.05 -5.53
C ARG A 115 27.50 -4.14 -4.48
N GLU A 116 28.29 -3.32 -3.79
CA GLU A 116 27.84 -2.41 -2.72
C GLU A 116 26.77 -1.44 -3.25
N VAL A 117 27.02 -0.81 -4.40
CA VAL A 117 26.08 0.15 -5.01
C VAL A 117 24.80 -0.55 -5.48
N THR A 118 24.89 -1.81 -5.92
CA THR A 118 23.71 -2.60 -6.26
C THR A 118 22.84 -2.86 -5.02
N TRP A 119 23.45 -3.16 -3.87
CA TRP A 119 22.75 -3.31 -2.61
C TRP A 119 22.08 -1.99 -2.18
N ILE A 120 22.82 -0.88 -2.20
CA ILE A 120 22.31 0.46 -1.82
C ILE A 120 21.10 0.83 -2.68
N SER A 121 21.19 0.62 -4.00
CA SER A 121 20.04 0.87 -4.90
C SER A 121 18.83 -0.01 -4.55
N GLY A 122 19.06 -1.26 -4.10
CA GLY A 122 18.01 -2.16 -3.61
C GLY A 122 17.35 -1.67 -2.32
N VAL A 123 18.13 -1.16 -1.37
CA VAL A 123 17.61 -0.55 -0.13
C VAL A 123 16.78 0.70 -0.46
N LEU A 124 17.26 1.57 -1.37
CA LEU A 124 16.49 2.73 -1.83
C LEU A 124 15.16 2.31 -2.48
N MET A 125 15.17 1.29 -3.34
CA MET A 125 13.93 0.79 -3.95
C MET A 125 12.97 0.21 -2.92
N LEU A 126 13.43 -0.46 -1.86
CA LEU A 126 12.57 -0.90 -0.76
C LEU A 126 11.90 0.30 -0.07
N LEU A 127 12.64 1.37 0.20
CA LEU A 127 12.07 2.60 0.79
C LEU A 127 11.06 3.26 -0.15
N ILE A 128 11.32 3.26 -1.47
CA ILE A 128 10.38 3.76 -2.48
C ILE A 128 9.12 2.90 -2.51
N ILE A 129 9.21 1.57 -2.43
CA ILE A 129 8.06 0.66 -2.36
C ILE A 129 7.23 0.94 -1.10
N LEU A 130 7.85 1.19 0.05
CA LEU A 130 7.14 1.58 1.26
C LEU A 130 6.47 2.96 1.12
N ALA A 131 7.12 3.91 0.43
CA ALA A 131 6.51 5.21 0.12
C ALA A 131 5.31 5.07 -0.84
N PHE A 132 5.37 4.16 -1.82
CA PHE A 132 4.21 3.79 -2.63
C PHE A 132 3.08 3.24 -1.79
N SER A 133 3.40 2.30 -0.89
CA SER A 133 2.41 1.69 -0.01
C SER A 133 1.75 2.73 0.89
N LEU A 134 2.53 3.66 1.43
CA LEU A 134 2.04 4.76 2.26
C LEU A 134 1.13 5.73 1.47
N SER A 135 1.62 6.18 0.31
CA SER A 135 0.88 7.14 -0.51
C SER A 135 -0.39 6.53 -1.12
N GLY A 136 -0.37 5.24 -1.44
CA GLY A 136 -1.48 4.55 -2.11
C GLY A 136 -2.67 4.27 -1.19
N TYR A 137 -2.44 3.88 0.06
CA TYR A 137 -3.55 3.61 0.96
C TYR A 137 -4.30 4.86 1.45
N LEU A 138 -3.71 6.03 1.29
CA LEU A 138 -4.38 7.31 1.54
C LEU A 138 -5.47 7.62 0.49
N LEU A 139 -5.28 7.18 -0.76
CA LEU A 139 -6.09 7.62 -1.90
C LEU A 139 -7.58 7.26 -1.80
N PRO A 140 -8.03 6.16 -1.18
CA PRO A 140 -9.46 5.90 -1.02
C PRO A 140 -10.23 6.96 -0.24
N TRP A 141 -9.55 7.77 0.56
CA TRP A 141 -10.13 8.81 1.40
C TRP A 141 -11.22 8.30 2.33
N ASP A 142 -11.04 7.07 2.83
CA ASP A 142 -11.84 6.46 3.86
C ASP A 142 -11.33 6.82 5.27
N GLN A 143 -12.01 6.39 6.33
CA GLN A 143 -11.63 6.66 7.72
C GLN A 143 -10.18 6.25 8.00
N LYS A 144 -9.80 5.04 7.60
CA LYS A 144 -8.45 4.53 7.77
C LYS A 144 -7.41 5.40 7.06
N ALA A 145 -7.68 5.77 5.82
CA ALA A 145 -6.80 6.61 5.00
C ALA A 145 -6.61 8.00 5.63
N TYR A 146 -7.69 8.65 6.03
CA TYR A 146 -7.66 9.99 6.61
C TYR A 146 -6.87 10.02 7.92
N TRP A 147 -7.24 9.16 8.88
CA TRP A 147 -6.63 9.18 10.20
C TRP A 147 -5.19 8.66 10.21
N ALA A 148 -4.87 7.64 9.39
CA ALA A 148 -3.50 7.20 9.23
C ALA A 148 -2.60 8.26 8.58
N THR A 149 -3.13 9.08 7.68
CA THR A 149 -2.42 10.24 7.12
C THR A 149 -2.20 11.32 8.17
N THR A 150 -3.20 11.58 9.01
CA THR A 150 -3.06 12.51 10.15
C THR A 150 -1.91 12.09 11.05
N VAL A 151 -1.84 10.81 11.43
CA VAL A 151 -0.74 10.28 12.25
C VAL A 151 0.61 10.36 11.51
N THR A 152 0.64 10.01 10.23
CA THR A 152 1.87 10.09 9.43
C THR A 152 2.45 11.51 9.36
N ILE A 153 1.57 12.50 9.17
CA ILE A 153 1.97 13.92 9.13
C ILE A 153 2.40 14.40 10.51
N ALA A 154 1.72 13.97 11.59
CA ALA A 154 2.13 14.27 12.95
C ALA A 154 3.52 13.70 13.28
N ILE A 155 3.79 12.45 12.89
CA ILE A 155 5.12 11.82 13.02
C ILE A 155 6.18 12.61 12.24
N ALA A 156 5.88 13.00 11.00
CA ALA A 156 6.81 13.84 10.22
C ALA A 156 7.04 15.21 10.88
N GLY A 157 5.98 15.78 11.47
CA GLY A 157 6.03 17.06 12.20
C GLY A 157 6.85 17.00 13.49
N SER A 158 6.95 15.84 14.14
CA SER A 158 7.77 15.67 15.35
C SER A 158 9.28 15.67 15.07
N THR A 159 9.69 15.72 13.79
CA THR A 159 11.11 15.79 13.41
C THR A 159 11.75 17.09 13.90
N PRO A 160 12.84 17.05 14.71
CA PRO A 160 13.50 18.25 15.17
C PRO A 160 13.93 19.17 14.01
N ILE A 161 13.79 20.47 14.18
CA ILE A 161 14.23 21.56 13.27
C ILE A 161 13.38 21.66 11.98
N VAL A 162 13.13 20.55 11.27
CA VAL A 162 12.50 20.56 9.94
C VAL A 162 11.08 20.03 9.93
N GLY A 163 10.60 19.45 11.05
CA GLY A 163 9.34 18.70 11.11
C GLY A 163 8.12 19.51 10.70
N GLU A 164 7.97 20.72 11.21
CA GLU A 164 6.86 21.59 10.86
C GLU A 164 6.82 21.92 9.36
N TYR A 165 7.99 22.20 8.77
CA TYR A 165 8.11 22.42 7.33
C TYR A 165 7.69 21.18 6.52
N VAL A 166 8.20 20.00 6.92
CA VAL A 166 7.85 18.73 6.26
C VAL A 166 6.35 18.44 6.41
N ALA A 167 5.79 18.60 7.61
CA ALA A 167 4.36 18.40 7.85
C ALA A 167 3.50 19.33 6.98
N ASN A 168 3.87 20.60 6.86
CA ASN A 168 3.18 21.57 6.01
C ASN A 168 3.27 21.23 4.52
N VAL A 169 4.42 20.74 4.06
CA VAL A 169 4.59 20.25 2.69
C VAL A 169 3.70 19.03 2.44
N LEU A 170 3.68 18.07 3.35
CA LEU A 170 2.87 16.86 3.22
C LEU A 170 1.36 17.14 3.30
N ARG A 171 0.94 18.01 4.23
CA ARG A 171 -0.44 18.39 4.44
C ARG A 171 -0.99 19.26 3.30
N GLY A 172 -0.19 20.23 2.86
CA GLY A 172 -0.58 21.11 1.77
C GLY A 172 -1.43 22.32 2.17
N GLY A 173 -1.75 22.45 3.47
CA GLY A 173 -2.60 23.51 4.02
C GLY A 173 -2.70 23.40 5.53
N PRO A 174 -3.60 24.18 6.18
CA PRO A 174 -3.82 24.09 7.62
C PRO A 174 -4.36 22.74 8.04
N ASP A 175 -5.25 22.15 7.21
CA ASP A 175 -5.92 20.88 7.45
C ASP A 175 -5.74 19.92 6.27
N LEU A 176 -6.06 18.62 6.49
CA LEU A 176 -6.11 17.62 5.43
C LEU A 176 -7.27 17.95 4.48
N GLY A 177 -6.99 17.98 3.18
CA GLY A 177 -7.99 18.36 2.20
C GLY A 177 -7.56 18.10 0.76
N ALA A 178 -8.12 18.87 -0.17
CA ALA A 178 -7.90 18.70 -1.60
C ALA A 178 -6.42 18.81 -2.00
N LEU A 179 -5.67 19.74 -1.39
CA LEU A 179 -4.24 19.89 -1.66
C LEU A 179 -3.43 18.71 -1.12
N THR A 180 -3.82 18.14 0.02
CA THR A 180 -3.19 16.93 0.55
C THR A 180 -3.39 15.78 -0.43
N LEU A 181 -4.64 15.48 -0.77
CA LEU A 181 -4.98 14.36 -1.64
C LEU A 181 -4.35 14.51 -3.04
N GLY A 182 -4.41 15.71 -3.62
CA GLY A 182 -3.80 15.99 -4.93
C GLY A 182 -2.29 15.78 -4.95
N ARG A 183 -1.57 16.19 -3.89
CA ARG A 183 -0.11 16.00 -3.77
C ARG A 183 0.25 14.51 -3.63
N TRP A 184 -0.44 13.78 -2.76
CA TRP A 184 -0.20 12.36 -2.57
C TRP A 184 -0.55 11.55 -3.82
N PHE A 185 -1.64 11.91 -4.51
CA PHE A 185 -1.97 11.32 -5.81
C PHE A 185 -0.88 11.57 -6.84
N SER A 186 -0.41 12.82 -6.97
CA SER A 186 0.67 13.16 -7.91
C SER A 186 1.99 12.46 -7.57
N ALA A 187 2.30 12.34 -6.28
CA ALA A 187 3.47 11.58 -5.84
C ALA A 187 3.34 10.10 -6.18
N HIS A 188 2.19 9.47 -5.88
CA HIS A 188 1.93 8.05 -6.11
C HIS A 188 1.90 7.67 -7.59
N VAL A 189 1.26 8.50 -8.43
CA VAL A 189 1.01 8.17 -9.85
C VAL A 189 2.12 8.65 -10.78
N PHE A 190 2.88 9.67 -10.38
CA PHE A 190 3.87 10.27 -11.25
C PHE A 190 5.29 10.24 -10.68
N LEU A 191 5.52 10.87 -9.52
CA LEU A 191 6.88 11.02 -8.97
C LEU A 191 7.51 9.68 -8.59
N LEU A 192 6.81 8.87 -7.79
CA LEU A 192 7.32 7.59 -7.33
C LEU A 192 7.51 6.58 -8.46
N PRO A 193 6.60 6.44 -9.47
CA PRO A 193 6.83 5.56 -10.61
C PRO A 193 8.08 5.91 -11.41
N ILE A 194 8.29 7.17 -11.75
CA ILE A 194 9.49 7.61 -12.50
C ILE A 194 10.75 7.28 -11.68
N THR A 195 10.73 7.60 -10.39
CA THR A 195 11.86 7.34 -9.49
C THR A 195 12.15 5.83 -9.41
N LEU A 196 11.13 5.00 -9.20
CA LEU A 196 11.30 3.54 -9.10
C LEU A 196 11.82 2.94 -10.40
N ILE A 197 11.27 3.32 -11.56
CA ILE A 197 11.73 2.83 -12.87
C ILE A 197 13.20 3.19 -13.08
N THR A 198 13.60 4.41 -12.73
CA THR A 198 15.00 4.87 -12.84
C THR A 198 15.93 4.01 -11.98
N PHE A 199 15.52 3.74 -10.72
CA PHE A 199 16.32 2.89 -9.83
C PHE A 199 16.34 1.42 -10.27
N ILE A 200 15.24 0.88 -10.81
CA ILE A 200 15.20 -0.47 -11.37
C ILE A 200 16.18 -0.58 -12.55
N ALA A 201 16.15 0.39 -13.46
CA ALA A 201 17.07 0.41 -14.61
C ALA A 201 18.55 0.45 -14.15
N ALA A 202 18.88 1.31 -13.20
CA ALA A 202 20.21 1.41 -12.60
C ALA A 202 20.61 0.12 -11.87
N HIS A 203 19.71 -0.47 -11.08
CA HIS A 203 19.94 -1.71 -10.33
C HIS A 203 20.24 -2.89 -11.26
N ILE A 204 19.44 -3.05 -12.31
CA ILE A 204 19.65 -4.11 -13.31
C ILE A 204 20.95 -3.87 -14.07
N ALA A 205 21.26 -2.63 -14.46
CA ALA A 205 22.51 -2.29 -15.14
C ALA A 205 23.74 -2.63 -14.28
N LEU A 206 23.70 -2.28 -12.98
CA LEU A 206 24.77 -2.62 -12.02
C LEU A 206 24.90 -4.13 -11.81
N MET A 207 23.76 -4.84 -11.70
CA MET A 207 23.74 -6.29 -11.58
C MET A 207 24.34 -6.96 -12.83
N ARG A 208 24.01 -6.48 -14.03
CA ARG A 208 24.59 -6.98 -15.29
C ARG A 208 26.07 -6.65 -15.42
N LYS A 209 26.51 -5.47 -14.97
CA LYS A 209 27.92 -5.05 -14.99
C LYS A 209 28.81 -6.00 -14.17
N HIS A 210 28.33 -6.41 -12.99
CA HIS A 210 29.10 -7.25 -12.06
C HIS A 210 28.78 -8.74 -12.17
N GLY A 211 27.85 -9.12 -13.06
CA GLY A 211 27.33 -10.48 -13.23
C GLY A 211 26.47 -10.95 -12.06
N ILE A 212 25.81 -12.08 -12.24
CA ILE A 212 24.96 -12.71 -11.23
C ILE A 212 25.83 -13.30 -10.12
N SER A 213 25.52 -12.94 -8.86
CA SER A 213 26.19 -13.52 -7.71
C SER A 213 25.75 -14.98 -7.52
N GLY A 214 26.68 -15.90 -7.50
CA GLY A 214 26.44 -17.32 -7.31
C GLY A 214 26.00 -17.72 -5.89
N PRO A 215 25.82 -19.03 -5.66
CA PRO A 215 25.52 -19.60 -4.34
C PRO A 215 26.68 -19.37 -3.36
N MET A 216 26.40 -19.53 -2.07
CA MET A 216 27.40 -19.32 -0.98
C MET A 216 28.65 -20.19 -1.14
N LYS A 217 28.47 -21.41 -1.64
CA LYS A 217 29.58 -22.34 -1.97
C LYS A 217 29.68 -22.41 -3.49
N GLU A 218 30.74 -21.82 -4.02
CA GLU A 218 31.02 -21.87 -5.43
C GLU A 218 31.42 -23.30 -5.81
N SER A 219 30.82 -23.82 -6.86
CA SER A 219 31.20 -25.10 -7.45
C SER A 219 32.07 -24.81 -8.70
N PRO A 220 33.24 -25.44 -8.85
CA PRO A 220 34.08 -25.22 -10.02
C PRO A 220 33.41 -25.69 -11.31
N GLY A 221 33.70 -25.00 -12.42
CA GLY A 221 33.25 -25.32 -13.77
C GLY A 221 32.09 -24.42 -14.26
N PRO A 222 31.82 -24.49 -15.58
CA PRO A 222 30.74 -23.67 -16.17
C PRO A 222 29.39 -24.09 -15.65
N GLY A 223 28.59 -23.09 -15.35
CA GLY A 223 27.18 -23.26 -14.97
C GLY A 223 26.28 -23.33 -16.21
N PRO A 224 24.95 -23.53 -16.00
CA PRO A 224 23.98 -23.51 -17.10
C PRO A 224 23.85 -22.09 -17.67
N GLN A 225 23.40 -21.99 -18.91
CA GLN A 225 23.01 -20.73 -19.50
C GLN A 225 21.70 -20.24 -18.89
N PHE A 226 21.48 -18.92 -18.92
CA PHE A 226 20.24 -18.30 -18.43
C PHE A 226 19.03 -18.90 -19.16
N PHE A 227 19.04 -18.92 -20.49
CA PHE A 227 18.00 -19.59 -21.27
C PHE A 227 18.47 -21.02 -21.68
N PRO A 228 17.60 -22.05 -21.61
CA PRO A 228 16.19 -21.98 -21.11
C PRO A 228 16.05 -22.21 -19.60
N TRP A 229 17.07 -22.71 -18.91
CA TRP A 229 16.96 -23.32 -17.59
C TRP A 229 16.49 -22.35 -16.49
N HIS A 230 17.03 -21.15 -16.46
CA HIS A 230 16.64 -20.17 -15.43
C HIS A 230 15.35 -19.49 -15.79
N VAL A 231 15.16 -19.18 -17.07
CA VAL A 231 13.91 -18.62 -17.59
C VAL A 231 12.69 -19.49 -17.25
N ILE A 232 12.82 -20.83 -17.35
CA ILE A 232 11.74 -21.74 -16.94
C ILE A 232 11.45 -21.60 -15.45
N LYS A 233 12.48 -21.54 -14.58
CA LYS A 233 12.29 -21.36 -13.14
C LYS A 233 11.65 -20.02 -12.83
N ASP A 234 12.12 -18.93 -13.45
CA ASP A 234 11.52 -17.61 -13.32
C ASP A 234 10.04 -17.63 -13.71
N THR A 235 9.72 -18.20 -14.87
CA THR A 235 8.35 -18.29 -15.38
C THR A 235 7.45 -19.07 -14.43
N VAL A 236 7.89 -20.23 -13.93
CA VAL A 236 7.12 -21.04 -13.00
C VAL A 236 6.86 -20.29 -11.69
N MET A 237 7.89 -19.66 -11.11
CA MET A 237 7.74 -18.89 -9.87
C MET A 237 6.85 -17.66 -10.06
N MET A 238 7.05 -16.91 -11.14
CA MET A 238 6.19 -15.77 -11.47
C MET A 238 4.74 -16.20 -11.67
N ALA A 239 4.49 -17.30 -12.40
CA ALA A 239 3.15 -17.84 -12.59
C ALA A 239 2.51 -18.29 -11.27
N ALA A 240 3.26 -18.98 -10.41
CA ALA A 240 2.75 -19.42 -9.10
C ALA A 240 2.40 -18.22 -8.19
N VAL A 241 3.26 -17.20 -8.14
CA VAL A 241 2.99 -16.00 -7.33
C VAL A 241 1.82 -15.21 -7.91
N PHE A 242 1.74 -15.05 -9.24
CA PHE A 242 0.63 -14.36 -9.89
C PHE A 242 -0.70 -15.11 -9.68
N ALA A 243 -0.71 -16.45 -9.82
CA ALA A 243 -1.89 -17.26 -9.56
C ALA A 243 -2.35 -17.13 -8.10
N SER A 244 -1.40 -17.10 -7.14
CA SER A 244 -1.71 -16.89 -5.72
C SER A 244 -2.31 -15.49 -5.48
N LEU A 245 -1.72 -14.45 -6.07
CA LEU A 245 -2.24 -13.09 -6.01
C LEU A 245 -3.63 -12.97 -6.62
N PHE A 246 -3.82 -13.54 -7.82
CA PHE A 246 -5.10 -13.54 -8.52
C PHE A 246 -6.18 -14.27 -7.69
N THR A 247 -5.86 -15.44 -7.14
CA THR A 247 -6.76 -16.20 -6.30
C THR A 247 -7.15 -15.42 -5.04
N LEU A 248 -6.18 -14.78 -4.38
CA LEU A 248 -6.46 -13.97 -3.20
C LEU A 248 -7.35 -12.77 -3.55
N ALA A 249 -7.06 -12.06 -4.63
CA ALA A 249 -7.86 -10.93 -5.10
C ALA A 249 -9.29 -11.35 -5.49
N ALA A 250 -9.46 -12.59 -6.01
CA ALA A 250 -10.77 -13.13 -6.37
C ALA A 250 -11.61 -13.59 -5.15
N LEU A 251 -10.96 -14.13 -4.11
CA LEU A 251 -11.64 -14.68 -2.95
C LEU A 251 -11.83 -13.67 -1.82
N VAL A 252 -10.95 -12.69 -1.71
CA VAL A 252 -10.94 -11.70 -0.62
C VAL A 252 -11.00 -10.30 -1.23
N PRO A 253 -12.19 -9.68 -1.26
CA PRO A 253 -12.36 -8.34 -1.80
C PRO A 253 -11.41 -7.34 -1.12
N ALA A 254 -10.90 -6.38 -1.90
CA ALA A 254 -10.13 -5.27 -1.33
C ALA A 254 -11.03 -4.47 -0.40
N HIS A 255 -10.62 -4.35 0.86
CA HIS A 255 -11.39 -3.62 1.88
C HIS A 255 -11.49 -2.15 1.51
N LEU A 256 -12.63 -1.53 1.80
CA LEU A 256 -12.87 -0.10 1.80
C LEU A 256 -13.55 0.21 3.12
N ASP A 257 -12.92 1.03 3.93
CA ASP A 257 -13.47 1.47 5.21
C ASP A 257 -14.56 2.52 4.98
N GLU A 258 -15.10 3.02 6.05
CA GLU A 258 -16.10 4.07 5.97
C GLU A 258 -15.52 5.39 5.39
N ILE A 259 -16.39 6.27 4.83
CA ILE A 259 -15.98 7.58 4.29
C ILE A 259 -15.30 8.41 5.39
N ALA A 260 -14.24 9.11 5.08
CA ALA A 260 -13.53 9.93 6.05
C ALA A 260 -14.44 10.91 6.80
N ASN A 261 -14.46 10.81 8.12
CA ASN A 261 -15.12 11.75 9.01
C ASN A 261 -14.09 12.46 9.89
N PRO A 262 -13.69 13.70 9.54
CA PRO A 262 -12.73 14.48 10.34
C PRO A 262 -13.20 14.80 11.76
N ALA A 263 -14.50 14.75 12.02
CA ALA A 263 -15.08 15.04 13.34
C ALA A 263 -15.07 13.83 14.28
N ASP A 264 -14.79 12.63 13.77
CA ASP A 264 -14.73 11.41 14.58
C ASP A 264 -13.35 11.26 15.26
N ALA A 265 -13.16 11.99 16.34
CA ALA A 265 -11.96 11.92 17.17
C ALA A 265 -11.82 10.58 17.94
N SER A 266 -12.85 9.72 17.93
CA SER A 266 -12.85 8.42 18.60
C SER A 266 -12.22 7.32 17.74
N TYR A 267 -12.08 7.55 16.42
CA TYR A 267 -11.47 6.58 15.52
C TYR A 267 -10.00 6.31 15.87
N ILE A 268 -9.65 5.06 16.14
CA ILE A 268 -8.28 4.67 16.40
C ILE A 268 -7.63 4.21 15.09
N PRO A 269 -6.78 5.06 14.49
CA PRO A 269 -6.14 4.75 13.23
C PRO A 269 -5.23 3.53 13.36
N ARG A 270 -5.34 2.62 12.40
CA ARG A 270 -4.51 1.44 12.32
C ARG A 270 -3.96 1.31 10.89
N PRO A 271 -2.63 1.42 10.72
CA PRO A 271 -2.04 1.35 9.39
C PRO A 271 -2.13 -0.07 8.82
N GLU A 272 -1.77 -0.21 7.55
CA GLU A 272 -1.60 -1.51 6.92
C GLU A 272 -0.56 -2.37 7.66
N TRP A 273 -0.69 -3.68 7.57
CA TRP A 273 0.07 -4.66 8.35
C TRP A 273 1.60 -4.46 8.24
N TYR A 274 2.11 -3.99 7.10
CA TYR A 274 3.55 -3.76 6.87
C TYR A 274 4.09 -2.51 7.58
N PHE A 275 3.24 -1.62 8.09
CA PHE A 275 3.59 -0.51 8.98
C PHE A 275 3.26 -0.79 10.45
N LEU A 276 2.59 -1.90 10.72
CA LEU A 276 2.06 -2.19 12.05
C LEU A 276 3.17 -2.35 13.09
N SER A 277 4.35 -2.84 12.71
CA SER A 277 5.52 -2.90 13.59
C SER A 277 5.97 -1.54 14.10
N LEU A 278 5.98 -0.52 13.22
CA LEU A 278 6.32 0.86 13.60
C LEU A 278 5.22 1.45 14.49
N PHE A 279 3.98 1.23 14.14
CA PHE A 279 2.84 1.69 14.92
C PHE A 279 2.80 1.06 16.32
N GLN A 280 3.06 -0.24 16.43
CA GLN A 280 3.15 -0.92 17.73
C GLN A 280 4.35 -0.43 18.55
N MET A 281 5.47 -0.13 17.90
CA MET A 281 6.65 0.40 18.56
C MET A 281 6.38 1.78 19.21
N LEU A 282 5.58 2.65 18.58
CA LEU A 282 5.23 3.96 19.14
C LEU A 282 4.62 3.86 20.54
N LYS A 283 3.83 2.83 20.83
CA LYS A 283 3.19 2.63 22.11
C LYS A 283 4.17 2.45 23.28
N TYR A 284 5.40 2.02 22.99
CA TYR A 284 6.44 1.80 24.00
C TYR A 284 7.30 3.05 24.26
N PHE A 285 7.11 4.11 23.47
CA PHE A 285 7.89 5.36 23.56
C PHE A 285 6.96 6.58 23.64
N PRO A 286 6.16 6.73 24.72
CA PRO A 286 5.20 7.84 24.82
C PRO A 286 5.88 9.18 25.12
N GLY A 287 5.25 10.28 24.72
CA GLY A 287 5.65 11.65 25.04
C GLY A 287 7.04 12.02 24.53
N PRO A 288 7.97 12.54 25.37
CA PRO A 288 9.27 12.99 24.91
C PRO A 288 10.15 11.91 24.26
N LEU A 289 9.82 10.63 24.44
CA LEU A 289 10.54 9.51 23.84
C LEU A 289 10.03 9.15 22.44
N GLU A 290 8.93 9.71 21.97
CA GLU A 290 8.37 9.45 20.64
C GLU A 290 9.41 9.57 19.50
N PRO A 291 10.33 10.56 19.47
CA PRO A 291 11.37 10.64 18.45
C PRO A 291 12.30 9.42 18.38
N VAL A 292 12.44 8.67 19.49
CA VAL A 292 13.24 7.43 19.47
C VAL A 292 12.58 6.37 18.60
N ALA A 293 11.26 6.20 18.69
CA ALA A 293 10.52 5.24 17.89
C ALA A 293 10.31 5.72 16.44
N THR A 294 10.11 7.02 16.23
CA THR A 294 9.80 7.56 14.89
C THR A 294 11.03 7.79 14.03
N MET A 295 12.17 8.11 14.65
CA MET A 295 13.38 8.56 13.92
C MET A 295 14.63 7.75 14.26
N VAL A 296 14.96 7.59 15.56
CA VAL A 296 16.26 7.02 15.94
C VAL A 296 16.31 5.54 15.57
N ILE A 297 15.31 4.74 15.95
CA ILE A 297 15.29 3.30 15.66
C ILE A 297 15.15 3.04 14.15
N PRO A 298 14.16 3.62 13.43
CA PRO A 298 14.07 3.44 11.98
C PRO A 298 15.30 3.96 11.24
N GLY A 299 15.83 5.12 11.64
CA GLY A 299 17.05 5.69 11.07
C GLY A 299 18.27 4.80 11.28
N ALA A 300 18.43 4.20 12.46
CA ALA A 300 19.50 3.25 12.75
C ALA A 300 19.36 1.97 11.91
N VAL A 301 18.13 1.46 11.72
CA VAL A 301 17.86 0.30 10.85
C VAL A 301 18.23 0.60 9.40
N VAL A 302 17.75 1.72 8.87
CA VAL A 302 18.06 2.14 7.50
C VAL A 302 19.56 2.41 7.35
N GLY A 303 20.18 3.11 8.31
CA GLY A 303 21.62 3.35 8.34
C GLY A 303 22.43 2.04 8.36
N PHE A 304 22.02 1.05 9.16
CA PHE A 304 22.64 -0.26 9.18
C PHE A 304 22.56 -0.95 7.81
N LEU A 305 21.40 -0.92 7.14
CA LEU A 305 21.24 -1.51 5.82
C LEU A 305 22.14 -0.83 4.77
N PHE A 306 22.26 0.49 4.79
CA PHE A 306 23.15 1.24 3.89
C PHE A 306 24.62 0.96 4.17
N LEU A 307 25.02 0.88 5.43
CA LEU A 307 26.42 0.71 5.83
C LEU A 307 26.88 -0.75 5.76
N LEU A 308 25.96 -1.70 5.73
CA LEU A 308 26.25 -3.13 5.77
C LEU A 308 27.36 -3.59 4.80
N PRO A 309 27.38 -3.21 3.49
CA PRO A 309 28.44 -3.64 2.58
C PRO A 309 29.83 -3.12 2.96
N PHE A 310 29.89 -1.99 3.63
CA PHE A 310 31.13 -1.35 4.06
C PHE A 310 31.62 -1.83 5.43
N LEU A 311 30.73 -2.40 6.24
CA LEU A 311 31.05 -2.98 7.54
C LEU A 311 31.44 -4.46 7.41
N ASP A 312 30.71 -5.24 6.59
CA ASP A 312 30.97 -6.66 6.37
C ASP A 312 31.95 -6.89 5.21
N ARG A 313 33.22 -6.46 5.40
CA ARG A 313 34.26 -6.53 4.38
C ARG A 313 34.99 -7.88 4.29
N GLY A 314 34.74 -8.83 5.20
CA GLY A 314 35.40 -10.14 5.17
C GLY A 314 35.11 -10.92 3.88
N GLU A 315 36.06 -11.71 3.40
CA GLU A 315 35.94 -12.45 2.13
C GLU A 315 34.89 -13.56 2.17
N GLY A 316 34.59 -14.10 3.34
CA GLY A 316 33.66 -15.22 3.52
C GLY A 316 32.21 -14.84 3.25
N ARG A 317 31.50 -15.67 2.47
CA ARG A 317 30.05 -15.48 2.20
C ARG A 317 29.13 -16.28 3.14
N HIS A 318 29.68 -17.20 3.94
CA HIS A 318 28.87 -18.05 4.81
C HIS A 318 28.30 -17.24 6.00
N PRO A 319 26.96 -17.17 6.18
CA PRO A 319 26.32 -16.26 7.12
C PRO A 319 26.69 -16.51 8.59
N PHE A 320 27.02 -17.76 8.96
CA PHE A 320 27.28 -18.15 10.34
C PHE A 320 28.77 -18.37 10.66
N ARG A 321 29.69 -17.87 9.80
CA ARG A 321 31.13 -18.01 10.00
C ARG A 321 31.84 -16.68 10.10
N GLY A 322 32.95 -16.65 10.83
CA GLY A 322 33.80 -15.46 11.00
C GLY A 322 33.04 -14.29 11.64
N THR A 323 33.45 -13.08 11.30
CA THR A 323 32.81 -11.83 11.77
C THR A 323 31.38 -11.68 11.26
N ARG A 324 31.07 -12.29 10.11
CA ARG A 324 29.75 -12.20 9.48
C ARG A 324 28.61 -12.75 10.34
N ARG A 325 28.90 -13.70 11.25
CA ARG A 325 27.89 -14.21 12.20
C ARG A 325 27.20 -13.11 13.00
N TRP A 326 27.92 -12.03 13.33
CA TRP A 326 27.36 -10.92 14.10
C TRP A 326 26.41 -10.06 13.26
N PHE A 327 26.76 -9.79 12.00
CA PHE A 327 25.85 -9.11 11.07
C PHE A 327 24.59 -9.96 10.79
N THR A 328 24.78 -11.29 10.68
CA THR A 328 23.66 -12.22 10.54
C THR A 328 22.78 -12.22 11.79
N ALA A 329 23.35 -12.25 12.97
CA ALA A 329 22.60 -12.17 14.22
C ALA A 329 21.82 -10.85 14.32
N ALA A 330 22.45 -9.72 14.00
CA ALA A 330 21.77 -8.41 13.98
C ALA A 330 20.62 -8.36 12.96
N PHE A 331 20.83 -8.88 11.74
CA PHE A 331 19.79 -8.91 10.70
C PHE A 331 18.62 -9.83 11.08
N VAL A 332 18.91 -10.99 11.67
CA VAL A 332 17.88 -11.91 12.16
C VAL A 332 17.13 -11.31 13.34
N ALA A 333 17.83 -10.68 14.30
CA ALA A 333 17.20 -10.00 15.43
C ALA A 333 16.27 -8.88 14.98
N LEU A 334 16.69 -8.09 13.96
CA LEU A 334 15.84 -7.09 13.33
C LEU A 334 14.58 -7.72 12.73
N GLY A 335 14.73 -8.80 11.96
CA GLY A 335 13.59 -9.50 11.35
C GLY A 335 12.63 -10.05 12.39
N VAL A 336 13.15 -10.68 13.46
CA VAL A 336 12.34 -11.18 14.58
C VAL A 336 11.65 -10.02 15.31
N GLY A 337 12.33 -8.89 15.51
CA GLY A 337 11.74 -7.69 16.11
C GLY A 337 10.57 -7.13 15.27
N VAL A 338 10.77 -6.97 13.96
CA VAL A 338 9.71 -6.50 13.05
C VAL A 338 8.52 -7.46 13.05
N VAL A 339 8.75 -8.77 12.88
CA VAL A 339 7.67 -9.77 12.91
C VAL A 339 6.99 -9.81 14.27
N GLY A 340 7.74 -9.80 15.38
CA GLY A 340 7.20 -9.80 16.73
C GLY A 340 6.30 -8.59 17.00
N LEU A 341 6.78 -7.37 16.66
CA LEU A 341 5.98 -6.15 16.80
C LEU A 341 4.74 -6.16 15.89
N THR A 342 4.85 -6.70 14.67
CA THR A 342 3.70 -6.85 13.77
C THR A 342 2.66 -7.80 14.39
N LEU A 343 3.07 -8.96 14.91
CA LEU A 343 2.17 -9.91 15.55
C LEU A 343 1.53 -9.32 16.81
N LEU A 344 2.30 -8.63 17.66
CA LEU A 344 1.76 -7.90 18.81
C LEU A 344 0.74 -6.85 18.37
N GLY A 345 1.06 -6.08 17.33
CA GLY A 345 0.13 -5.13 16.76
C GLY A 345 -1.13 -5.80 16.17
N LEU A 346 -1.08 -7.02 15.65
CA LEU A 346 -2.25 -7.74 15.16
C LEU A 346 -3.16 -8.23 16.30
N VAL A 347 -2.58 -8.63 17.43
CA VAL A 347 -3.32 -9.11 18.61
C VAL A 347 -3.90 -7.93 19.40
N ASP A 348 -3.13 -6.86 19.55
CA ASP A 348 -3.53 -5.64 20.25
C ASP A 348 -4.54 -4.84 19.41
N ARG A 349 -5.75 -5.35 19.35
CA ARG A 349 -6.88 -4.67 18.69
C ARG A 349 -7.59 -3.83 19.73
N PRO A 350 -7.53 -2.50 19.64
CA PRO A 350 -8.43 -1.67 20.41
C PRO A 350 -9.86 -2.06 20.01
N VAL A 351 -10.63 -2.50 20.98
CA VAL A 351 -12.07 -2.72 20.80
C VAL A 351 -12.72 -1.34 20.86
N ASN A 352 -12.71 -0.65 19.75
CA ASN A 352 -13.40 0.62 19.59
C ASN A 352 -14.60 0.43 18.71
N ARG A 353 -15.60 -0.25 19.23
CA ARG A 353 -16.96 -0.03 18.76
C ARG A 353 -17.75 0.33 20.00
N ASP A 354 -18.03 1.62 20.15
CA ASP A 354 -19.17 2.06 20.93
C ASP A 354 -20.38 1.27 20.39
N PRO A 355 -21.16 0.57 21.23
CA PRO A 355 -22.40 -0.05 20.79
C PRO A 355 -23.39 0.94 20.12
N ASN A 356 -23.08 2.24 20.22
CA ASN A 356 -23.82 3.32 19.55
C ASN A 356 -23.10 3.82 18.30
N ASP A 357 -22.02 3.18 17.85
CA ASP A 357 -21.29 3.54 16.66
C ASP A 357 -22.14 3.18 15.42
N TRP A 358 -22.79 4.18 14.92
CA TRP A 358 -23.63 4.11 13.73
C TRP A 358 -22.72 3.96 12.50
N GLY A 359 -22.87 2.89 11.75
CA GLY A 359 -22.14 2.72 10.51
C GLY A 359 -22.38 3.89 9.53
N LEU A 360 -21.55 4.02 8.51
CA LEU A 360 -21.51 5.15 7.57
C LEU A 360 -22.76 5.38 6.77
N LEU A 361 -23.45 4.31 6.41
CA LEU A 361 -24.79 4.47 5.83
C LEU A 361 -25.68 5.30 6.76
N SER A 362 -25.44 5.23 8.08
CA SER A 362 -26.14 6.02 9.09
C SER A 362 -25.62 7.45 9.18
N ILE A 363 -24.31 7.70 9.02
CA ILE A 363 -23.72 9.06 9.00
C ILE A 363 -24.13 9.79 7.72
N GLU A 364 -24.03 9.13 6.56
CA GLU A 364 -24.52 9.70 5.32
C GLU A 364 -26.04 9.85 5.32
N GLY A 365 -26.77 8.89 5.87
CA GLY A 365 -28.19 8.99 6.13
C GLY A 365 -28.53 10.17 7.05
N MET A 366 -27.76 10.38 8.13
CA MET A 366 -27.94 11.51 9.03
C MET A 366 -27.60 12.84 8.34
N ARG A 367 -26.53 12.91 7.56
CA ARG A 367 -26.16 14.08 6.76
C ARG A 367 -27.22 14.42 5.72
N LEU A 368 -27.75 13.42 5.01
CA LEU A 368 -28.86 13.60 4.08
C LEU A 368 -30.16 13.99 4.80
N ALA A 369 -30.36 13.49 6.01
CA ALA A 369 -31.54 13.78 6.81
C ALA A 369 -31.51 15.16 7.49
N THR A 370 -30.32 15.70 7.83
CA THR A 370 -30.15 16.95 8.59
C THR A 370 -29.47 18.07 7.79
N GLY A 371 -28.92 17.80 6.58
CA GLY A 371 -28.25 18.80 5.74
C GLY A 371 -29.19 19.89 5.22
N GLU A 372 -28.62 20.98 4.69
CA GLU A 372 -29.40 22.05 4.06
C GLU A 372 -30.31 21.51 2.94
N GLY A 373 -31.62 21.76 3.08
CA GLY A 373 -32.62 21.23 2.16
C GLY A 373 -33.15 19.84 2.51
N ALA A 374 -32.70 19.21 3.59
CA ALA A 374 -33.16 17.92 4.05
C ALA A 374 -34.63 17.97 4.49
N THR A 375 -35.46 17.11 3.88
CA THR A 375 -36.89 17.05 4.20
C THR A 375 -37.17 16.37 5.54
N CYS A 376 -36.29 15.46 5.97
CA CYS A 376 -36.43 14.75 7.25
C CYS A 376 -36.23 15.69 8.44
N ALA A 377 -35.33 16.66 8.36
CA ALA A 377 -35.12 17.67 9.41
C ALA A 377 -36.34 18.56 9.67
N ARG A 378 -37.31 18.61 8.77
CA ARG A 378 -38.56 19.40 8.99
C ARG A 378 -39.47 18.75 10.02
N CYS A 379 -39.40 17.44 10.19
CA CYS A 379 -40.18 16.70 11.19
C CYS A 379 -39.33 16.26 12.38
N HIS A 380 -38.04 15.98 12.14
CA HIS A 380 -37.11 15.35 13.09
C HIS A 380 -36.06 16.34 13.61
N VAL A 381 -36.52 17.41 14.23
CA VAL A 381 -35.67 18.41 14.91
C VAL A 381 -35.98 18.45 16.39
N ALA A 382 -35.08 19.04 17.19
CA ALA A 382 -35.32 19.27 18.60
C ALA A 382 -36.61 20.07 18.80
N GLY A 383 -37.59 19.51 19.53
CA GLY A 383 -38.92 20.07 19.72
C GLY A 383 -39.85 19.93 18.51
N GLY A 384 -39.45 19.25 17.44
CA GLY A 384 -40.30 18.96 16.29
C GLY A 384 -41.31 17.84 16.53
N PRO A 385 -42.32 17.71 15.63
CA PRO A 385 -43.46 16.79 15.81
C PRO A 385 -43.10 15.32 15.86
N ALA A 386 -41.94 14.92 15.28
CA ALA A 386 -41.47 13.54 15.22
C ALA A 386 -40.33 13.24 16.21
N GLY A 387 -39.89 14.22 16.99
CA GLY A 387 -38.72 14.11 17.86
C GLY A 387 -37.40 14.22 17.11
N GLU A 388 -36.29 14.39 17.83
CA GLU A 388 -34.97 14.52 17.27
C GLU A 388 -34.45 13.16 16.74
N LEU A 389 -33.94 13.11 15.52
CA LEU A 389 -33.42 11.88 14.88
C LEU A 389 -32.43 11.15 15.78
N ALA A 390 -31.50 11.87 16.43
CA ALA A 390 -30.50 11.29 17.31
C ALA A 390 -31.08 10.65 18.59
N SER A 391 -32.32 10.98 18.96
CA SER A 391 -32.99 10.47 20.19
C SER A 391 -33.98 9.33 19.92
N ILE A 392 -34.26 9.03 18.65
CA ILE A 392 -35.25 8.01 18.27
C ILE A 392 -34.64 6.62 18.38
N ARG A 393 -35.14 5.80 19.30
CA ARG A 393 -34.89 4.36 19.30
C ARG A 393 -35.68 3.72 18.17
N LEU A 394 -34.97 3.20 17.18
CA LEU A 394 -35.57 2.43 16.07
C LEU A 394 -36.05 1.08 16.61
N THR A 395 -37.35 0.96 16.82
CA THR A 395 -38.03 -0.29 17.20
C THR A 395 -38.76 -0.93 16.04
N LYS A 396 -38.59 -0.37 14.84
CA LYS A 396 -39.23 -0.79 13.60
C LYS A 396 -38.25 -1.56 12.71
N ASP A 397 -38.78 -2.47 11.92
CA ASP A 397 -38.00 -3.25 10.95
C ASP A 397 -37.62 -2.43 9.72
N ASP A 398 -36.74 -2.99 8.89
CA ASP A 398 -36.22 -2.33 7.69
C ASP A 398 -37.33 -2.03 6.66
N GLU A 399 -38.34 -2.89 6.57
CA GLU A 399 -39.47 -2.71 5.65
C GLU A 399 -40.30 -1.50 6.02
N TRP A 400 -40.58 -1.32 7.33
CA TRP A 400 -41.25 -0.13 7.85
C TRP A 400 -40.41 1.13 7.62
N LEU A 401 -39.10 1.06 7.85
CA LEU A 401 -38.19 2.19 7.64
C LEU A 401 -38.17 2.64 6.19
N LEU A 402 -38.06 1.72 5.25
CA LEU A 402 -38.07 1.99 3.82
C LEU A 402 -39.41 2.63 3.39
N ALA A 403 -40.52 2.08 3.87
CA ALA A 403 -41.86 2.64 3.61
C ALA A 403 -42.02 4.05 4.21
N HIS A 404 -41.55 4.28 5.44
CA HIS A 404 -41.55 5.60 6.08
C HIS A 404 -40.68 6.62 5.35
N MET A 405 -39.51 6.23 4.88
CA MET A 405 -38.63 7.09 4.07
C MET A 405 -39.25 7.43 2.72
N ALA A 406 -40.00 6.51 2.12
CA ALA A 406 -40.66 6.73 0.84
C ALA A 406 -41.88 7.66 0.96
N ASP A 407 -42.71 7.47 2.01
CA ASP A 407 -43.87 8.30 2.30
C ASP A 407 -44.10 8.40 3.83
N PRO A 408 -43.41 9.32 4.53
CA PRO A 408 -43.49 9.43 5.98
C PRO A 408 -44.89 9.78 6.49
N VAL A 409 -45.68 10.49 5.70
CA VAL A 409 -47.05 10.93 6.10
C VAL A 409 -48.04 9.77 6.01
N ALA A 410 -47.91 8.88 5.00
CA ALA A 410 -48.76 7.70 4.88
C ALA A 410 -48.51 6.68 5.99
N ILE A 411 -47.25 6.52 6.40
CA ILE A 411 -46.84 5.51 7.40
C ILE A 411 -46.96 6.05 8.84
N ALA A 412 -46.82 7.35 9.04
CA ALA A 412 -46.95 8.01 10.35
C ALA A 412 -47.82 9.27 10.23
N PRO A 413 -49.13 9.13 10.02
CA PRO A 413 -50.01 10.28 9.67
C PRO A 413 -50.15 11.32 10.77
N GLY A 414 -49.79 11.02 12.02
CA GLY A 414 -49.80 12.00 13.14
C GLY A 414 -48.61 12.95 13.16
N VAL A 415 -47.60 12.73 12.28
CA VAL A 415 -46.34 13.46 12.27
C VAL A 415 -46.20 14.24 10.96
N ARG A 416 -47.04 15.25 10.76
CA ARG A 416 -47.00 16.05 9.53
C ARG A 416 -46.46 17.46 9.81
N PRO A 417 -45.45 17.96 9.01
CA PRO A 417 -45.10 19.38 9.05
C PRO A 417 -46.30 20.20 8.55
N ALA A 418 -46.52 21.37 9.16
CA ALA A 418 -47.70 22.19 8.93
C ALA A 418 -47.86 22.65 7.45
N ASP A 419 -46.79 22.64 6.65
CA ASP A 419 -46.78 23.44 5.43
C ASP A 419 -46.61 22.72 4.10
N GLN A 420 -46.03 21.51 3.98
CA GLN A 420 -45.98 20.76 2.71
C GLN A 420 -45.38 19.35 2.82
N PRO A 421 -45.77 18.39 1.96
CA PRO A 421 -45.08 17.09 1.87
C PRO A 421 -43.70 17.26 1.26
N PRO A 422 -42.69 16.45 1.66
CA PRO A 422 -41.35 16.49 1.09
C PRO A 422 -41.40 16.12 -0.39
N PRO A 423 -40.55 16.71 -1.24
CA PRO A 423 -40.51 16.37 -2.65
C PRO A 423 -40.01 14.93 -2.85
N ARG A 424 -40.77 14.11 -3.54
CA ARG A 424 -40.47 12.66 -3.82
C ARG A 424 -39.06 12.38 -4.34
N ARG A 425 -38.39 13.37 -4.96
CA ARG A 425 -37.02 13.23 -5.50
C ARG A 425 -35.91 13.17 -4.44
N ALA A 426 -36.13 13.70 -3.25
CA ALA A 426 -35.11 13.70 -2.20
C ALA A 426 -35.00 12.34 -1.50
N MET A 427 -36.08 11.56 -1.45
CA MET A 427 -36.12 10.25 -0.81
C MET A 427 -35.53 9.12 -1.68
N SER A 428 -35.62 9.22 -3.02
CA SER A 428 -35.02 8.23 -3.91
C SER A 428 -33.48 8.22 -3.93
N ARG A 429 -32.84 9.22 -3.29
CA ARG A 429 -31.38 9.26 -3.11
C ARG A 429 -30.90 8.57 -1.83
N MET A 430 -31.83 8.18 -0.95
CA MET A 430 -31.51 7.44 0.29
C MET A 430 -31.65 5.91 0.12
N GLN A 431 -32.22 5.45 -1.01
CA GLN A 431 -32.25 4.04 -1.43
C GLN A 431 -31.00 3.73 -2.30
#